data_6f69bbe76d0d886f1650a95876c3b5e0
#
_entry.id   6f69bbe76d0d886f1650a95876c3b5e0
#
_cell.length_a   1.000
_cell.length_b   1.000
_cell.length_c   1.000
_cell.angle_alpha   90.00
_cell.angle_beta   90.00
_cell.angle_gamma   90.00
#
_symmetry.space_group_name_H-M   'P 1'
#
loop_
_entity.id
_entity.type
_entity.pdbx_description
1 polymer ?
#
loop_
_entity_poly.entity_id
_entity_poly.type
_entity_poly.pdbx_seq_one_letter_code
_entity_poly.pdbx_strand_id
1 'polypeptide(L)'
;MKASHAVWEHSGNAKAPHVQLRNGHCTDGFIDTLQYLSSTANLVFATEAMAVKLTAKLGGRQADWAFGSPMAGIPFATLVGVKMGIPRVGFTEKTGNNKDQICRFDMLPGTVFLDIEEMTTSGETPQRLINAIMKKNPGAESLPFIGALLIRCERRPSALLGKEIVPLVDLPELGVKYNEWGADCPLCAKGSRVITNAKKVWFDLLRTMQDPMHVISEAEYAESR
;
A
#
# COMPACT_ATOMS: atom_id res chain seq x y z
N MET A 1 -1.92 0.20 14.02
CA MET A 1 -0.85 0.80 13.19
C MET A 1 -0.01 1.85 13.95
N LYS A 2 -0.60 2.82 14.68
CA LYS A 2 0.22 3.79 15.47
C LYS A 2 1.12 3.08 16.48
N ALA A 3 0.61 2.13 17.26
CA ALA A 3 1.40 1.35 18.21
C ALA A 3 2.50 0.47 17.57
N SER A 4 2.45 0.26 16.27
CA SER A 4 3.46 -0.50 15.51
C SER A 4 4.47 0.40 14.81
N HIS A 5 4.52 1.68 15.17
CA HIS A 5 5.39 2.68 14.52
C HIS A 5 5.24 2.73 12.99
N ALA A 6 4.06 2.43 12.49
CA ALA A 6 3.75 2.40 11.06
C ALA A 6 3.13 3.70 10.54
N VAL A 7 2.85 4.66 11.41
CA VAL A 7 2.17 5.93 11.08
C VAL A 7 3.02 7.09 11.57
N TRP A 8 3.30 8.00 10.68
CA TRP A 8 3.87 9.31 10.98
C TRP A 8 2.85 10.39 10.67
N GLU A 9 2.72 11.36 11.57
CA GLU A 9 1.90 12.55 11.42
C GLU A 9 2.75 13.78 11.75
N HIS A 10 2.65 14.82 10.94
CA HIS A 10 3.35 16.08 11.17
C HIS A 10 2.89 16.72 12.49
N SER A 11 3.83 17.13 13.30
CA SER A 11 3.55 17.70 14.65
C SER A 11 2.81 19.04 14.64
N GLY A 12 2.62 19.66 13.48
CA GLY A 12 2.09 21.02 13.35
C GLY A 12 3.15 22.14 13.52
N ASN A 13 4.35 21.82 14.01
CA ASN A 13 5.43 22.80 14.12
C ASN A 13 6.02 23.10 12.74
N ALA A 14 6.01 24.38 12.34
CA ALA A 14 6.49 24.82 11.04
C ALA A 14 7.97 24.49 10.74
N LYS A 15 8.78 24.23 11.77
CA LYS A 15 10.19 23.83 11.63
C LYS A 15 10.39 22.30 11.51
N ALA A 16 9.39 21.52 11.91
CA ALA A 16 9.47 20.06 11.76
C ALA A 16 9.48 19.67 10.26
N PRO A 17 10.21 18.63 9.87
CA PRO A 17 10.23 18.17 8.49
C PRO A 17 8.88 17.60 8.07
N HIS A 18 8.60 17.62 6.76
CA HIS A 18 7.42 17.01 6.17
C HIS A 18 7.81 16.12 4.98
N VAL A 19 6.91 15.23 4.58
CA VAL A 19 7.18 14.21 3.58
C VAL A 19 6.68 14.65 2.21
N GLN A 20 7.46 14.36 1.18
CA GLN A 20 7.01 14.42 -0.21
C GLN A 20 6.74 13.00 -0.74
N LEU A 21 5.58 12.81 -1.32
CA LEU A 21 5.14 11.57 -1.93
C LEU A 21 5.78 11.38 -3.32
N ARG A 22 5.71 10.16 -3.85
CA ARG A 22 6.26 9.83 -5.19
C ARG A 22 5.64 10.62 -6.35
N ASN A 23 4.42 11.11 -6.19
CA ASN A 23 3.75 11.98 -7.16
C ASN A 23 4.22 13.45 -7.06
N GLY A 24 5.16 13.77 -6.18
CA GLY A 24 5.68 15.10 -5.97
C GLY A 24 4.88 15.97 -4.99
N HIS A 25 3.74 15.48 -4.50
CA HIS A 25 2.95 16.21 -3.50
C HIS A 25 3.55 16.10 -2.11
N CYS A 26 3.55 17.18 -1.37
CA CYS A 26 3.88 17.20 0.05
C CYS A 26 2.70 16.69 0.89
N THR A 27 2.98 16.09 2.04
CA THR A 27 1.93 15.59 2.94
C THR A 27 2.30 15.79 4.41
N ASP A 28 1.29 15.89 5.25
CA ASP A 28 1.41 15.92 6.72
C ASP A 28 1.19 14.56 7.37
N GLY A 29 1.03 13.50 6.57
CA GLY A 29 0.88 12.14 7.10
C GLY A 29 1.43 11.09 6.16
N PHE A 30 2.12 10.10 6.71
CA PHE A 30 2.68 8.99 5.97
C PHE A 30 2.47 7.67 6.71
N ILE A 31 2.14 6.61 5.96
CA ILE A 31 1.97 5.27 6.51
C ILE A 31 2.95 4.33 5.82
N ASP A 32 3.75 3.64 6.62
CA ASP A 32 4.59 2.55 6.15
C ASP A 32 4.01 1.21 6.60
N THR A 33 3.22 0.60 5.73
CA THR A 33 2.60 -0.71 5.97
C THR A 33 3.61 -1.83 6.17
N LEU A 34 4.85 -1.69 5.66
CA LEU A 34 5.93 -2.64 5.92
C LEU A 34 6.27 -2.72 7.42
N GLN A 35 6.28 -1.59 8.13
CA GLN A 35 6.51 -1.57 9.58
C GLN A 35 5.41 -2.32 10.32
N TYR A 36 4.16 -2.18 9.89
CA TYR A 36 3.04 -2.92 10.47
C TYR A 36 3.15 -4.42 10.21
N LEU A 37 3.39 -4.80 8.96
CA LEU A 37 3.45 -6.20 8.52
C LEU A 37 4.75 -6.92 8.91
N SER A 38 5.79 -6.21 9.34
CA SER A 38 7.03 -6.82 9.85
C SER A 38 6.82 -7.56 11.18
N SER A 39 5.81 -7.18 11.95
CA SER A 39 5.39 -7.94 13.13
C SER A 39 4.57 -9.16 12.70
N THR A 40 5.03 -10.37 13.03
CA THR A 40 4.31 -11.61 12.74
C THR A 40 2.92 -11.63 13.36
N ALA A 41 2.75 -11.09 14.57
CA ALA A 41 1.44 -10.99 15.22
C ALA A 41 0.47 -10.10 14.43
N ASN A 42 0.93 -8.93 13.96
CA ASN A 42 0.12 -8.04 13.15
C ASN A 42 -0.20 -8.65 11.78
N LEU A 43 0.78 -9.32 11.18
CA LEU A 43 0.61 -9.98 9.89
C LEU A 43 -0.43 -11.10 9.99
N VAL A 44 -0.36 -11.95 11.02
CA VAL A 44 -1.37 -13.00 11.26
C VAL A 44 -2.74 -12.41 11.51
N PHE A 45 -2.85 -11.40 12.38
CA PHE A 45 -4.12 -10.72 12.67
C PHE A 45 -4.75 -10.13 11.39
N ALA A 46 -3.97 -9.40 10.59
CA ALA A 46 -4.43 -8.81 9.34
C ALA A 46 -4.84 -9.89 8.33
N THR A 47 -4.08 -10.99 8.26
CA THR A 47 -4.38 -12.13 7.39
C THR A 47 -5.73 -12.73 7.72
N GLU A 48 -5.98 -13.03 8.99
CA GLU A 48 -7.24 -13.64 9.43
C GLU A 48 -8.44 -12.73 9.17
N ALA A 49 -8.32 -11.45 9.52
CA ALA A 49 -9.37 -10.48 9.28
C ALA A 49 -9.67 -10.28 7.79
N MET A 50 -8.63 -10.23 6.94
CA MET A 50 -8.78 -10.11 5.48
C MET A 50 -9.42 -11.36 4.89
N ALA A 51 -8.97 -12.55 5.29
CA ALA A 51 -9.53 -13.81 4.82
C ALA A 51 -11.04 -13.90 5.11
N VAL A 52 -11.48 -13.51 6.31
CA VAL A 52 -12.91 -13.47 6.66
C VAL A 52 -13.68 -12.51 5.74
N LYS A 53 -13.19 -11.28 5.54
CA LYS A 53 -13.84 -10.29 4.67
C LYS A 53 -13.93 -10.77 3.21
N LEU A 54 -12.84 -11.29 2.68
CA LEU A 54 -12.79 -11.73 1.28
C LEU A 54 -13.61 -12.99 1.04
N THR A 55 -13.63 -13.93 1.98
CA THR A 55 -14.51 -15.11 1.91
C THR A 55 -15.99 -14.72 1.86
N ALA A 56 -16.39 -13.79 2.71
CA ALA A 56 -17.75 -13.24 2.68
C ALA A 56 -18.06 -12.52 1.35
N LYS A 57 -17.11 -11.75 0.82
CA LYS A 57 -17.25 -11.03 -0.45
C LYS A 57 -17.31 -11.97 -1.66
N LEU A 58 -16.62 -13.11 -1.61
CA LEU A 58 -16.70 -14.13 -2.65
C LEU A 58 -18.10 -14.70 -2.80
N GLY A 59 -18.89 -14.82 -1.72
CA GLY A 59 -20.28 -15.28 -1.79
C GLY A 59 -20.42 -16.68 -2.42
N GLY A 60 -19.49 -17.59 -2.14
CA GLY A 60 -19.44 -18.94 -2.72
C GLY A 60 -18.67 -19.08 -4.03
N ARG A 61 -18.21 -17.99 -4.64
CA ARG A 61 -17.25 -18.07 -5.76
C ARG A 61 -15.91 -18.60 -5.26
N GLN A 62 -15.16 -19.20 -6.17
CA GLN A 62 -13.82 -19.66 -5.87
C GLN A 62 -12.78 -18.81 -6.62
N ALA A 63 -11.61 -18.63 -6.02
CA ALA A 63 -10.43 -18.13 -6.68
C ALA A 63 -9.40 -19.27 -6.76
N ASP A 64 -8.74 -19.42 -7.89
CA ASP A 64 -7.69 -20.42 -8.11
C ASP A 64 -6.33 -19.89 -7.65
N TRP A 65 -6.14 -18.58 -7.69
CA TRP A 65 -4.91 -17.89 -7.33
C TRP A 65 -5.17 -16.68 -6.45
N ALA A 66 -4.28 -16.47 -5.46
CA ALA A 66 -4.11 -15.21 -4.78
C ALA A 66 -2.81 -14.55 -5.25
N PHE A 67 -2.88 -13.29 -5.65
CA PHE A 67 -1.73 -12.53 -6.10
C PHE A 67 -1.48 -11.32 -5.20
N GLY A 68 -0.19 -10.99 -5.00
CA GLY A 68 0.23 -9.76 -4.35
C GLY A 68 1.25 -8.99 -5.18
N SER A 69 1.19 -7.67 -5.12
CA SER A 69 2.19 -6.85 -5.80
C SER A 69 3.50 -6.74 -5.01
N PRO A 70 4.64 -6.53 -5.67
CA PRO A 70 5.92 -6.41 -4.99
C PRO A 70 6.02 -5.07 -4.22
N MET A 71 6.57 -5.09 -2.98
CA MET A 71 7.17 -6.20 -2.23
C MET A 71 6.28 -6.62 -1.06
N ALA A 72 5.64 -5.66 -0.38
CA ALA A 72 4.90 -5.91 0.87
C ALA A 72 3.60 -6.68 0.66
N GLY A 73 2.99 -6.57 -0.51
CA GLY A 73 1.81 -7.35 -0.88
C GLY A 73 2.08 -8.84 -0.94
N ILE A 74 3.30 -9.28 -1.28
CA ILE A 74 3.63 -10.70 -1.47
C ILE A 74 3.37 -11.52 -0.19
N PRO A 75 4.02 -11.24 0.97
CA PRO A 75 3.79 -12.04 2.16
C PRO A 75 2.34 -11.97 2.65
N PHE A 76 1.71 -10.81 2.55
CA PHE A 76 0.33 -10.63 2.96
C PHE A 76 -0.63 -11.45 2.09
N ALA A 77 -0.56 -11.31 0.77
CA ALA A 77 -1.39 -12.07 -0.16
C ALA A 77 -1.17 -13.58 -0.06
N THR A 78 0.09 -14.01 0.14
CA THR A 78 0.44 -15.41 0.34
C THR A 78 -0.30 -16.00 1.55
N LEU A 79 -0.21 -15.34 2.70
CA LEU A 79 -0.84 -15.83 3.92
C LEU A 79 -2.37 -15.77 3.85
N VAL A 80 -2.93 -14.70 3.27
CA VAL A 80 -4.38 -14.61 3.04
C VAL A 80 -4.85 -15.74 2.11
N GLY A 81 -4.14 -16.00 1.02
CA GLY A 81 -4.44 -17.10 0.10
C GLY A 81 -4.43 -18.46 0.81
N VAL A 82 -3.40 -18.73 1.62
CA VAL A 82 -3.30 -19.94 2.45
C VAL A 82 -4.49 -20.04 3.41
N LYS A 83 -4.82 -18.96 4.13
CA LYS A 83 -5.92 -18.94 5.10
C LYS A 83 -7.28 -19.14 4.45
N MET A 84 -7.48 -18.66 3.22
CA MET A 84 -8.70 -18.86 2.44
C MET A 84 -8.76 -20.21 1.74
N GLY A 85 -7.71 -21.03 1.80
CA GLY A 85 -7.64 -22.30 1.06
C GLY A 85 -7.53 -22.14 -0.45
N ILE A 86 -7.05 -20.97 -0.92
CA ILE A 86 -6.80 -20.75 -2.36
C ILE A 86 -5.64 -21.66 -2.80
N PRO A 87 -5.79 -22.47 -3.86
CA PRO A 87 -4.83 -23.52 -4.19
C PRO A 87 -3.44 -23.01 -4.56
N ARG A 88 -3.34 -21.77 -5.07
CA ARG A 88 -2.10 -21.22 -5.59
C ARG A 88 -1.92 -19.78 -5.18
N VAL A 89 -0.66 -19.40 -4.96
CA VAL A 89 -0.27 -18.02 -4.69
C VAL A 89 0.76 -17.58 -5.71
N GLY A 90 0.73 -16.30 -6.07
CA GLY A 90 1.64 -15.71 -7.02
C GLY A 90 1.94 -14.26 -6.70
N PHE A 91 2.85 -13.71 -7.46
CA PHE A 91 3.24 -12.30 -7.39
C PHE A 91 3.68 -11.81 -8.77
N THR A 92 3.74 -10.52 -8.92
CA THR A 92 4.37 -9.90 -10.07
C THR A 92 5.73 -9.33 -9.69
N GLU A 93 6.57 -9.07 -10.68
CA GLU A 93 7.88 -8.46 -10.50
C GLU A 93 7.88 -7.07 -11.15
N LYS A 94 8.55 -6.11 -10.51
CA LYS A 94 8.77 -4.79 -11.11
C LYS A 94 9.80 -4.89 -12.23
N THR A 95 9.55 -4.17 -13.32
CA THR A 95 10.55 -3.97 -14.38
C THR A 95 11.62 -2.98 -13.94
N GLY A 96 12.74 -2.91 -14.70
CA GLY A 96 13.87 -2.05 -14.34
C GLY A 96 13.54 -0.55 -14.18
N ASN A 97 12.47 -0.06 -14.79
CA ASN A 97 11.99 1.32 -14.63
C ASN A 97 11.03 1.51 -13.42
N ASN A 98 10.71 0.43 -12.70
CA ASN A 98 9.74 0.39 -11.59
C ASN A 98 8.32 0.89 -11.94
N LYS A 99 8.02 1.11 -13.23
CA LYS A 99 6.71 1.61 -13.69
C LYS A 99 5.77 0.49 -14.11
N ASP A 100 6.32 -0.61 -14.62
CA ASP A 100 5.56 -1.76 -15.10
C ASP A 100 5.80 -2.99 -14.22
N GLN A 101 4.93 -3.97 -14.39
CA GLN A 101 5.04 -5.26 -13.72
C GLN A 101 5.01 -6.38 -14.75
N ILE A 102 5.62 -7.49 -14.43
CA ILE A 102 5.59 -8.73 -15.23
C ILE A 102 5.10 -9.88 -14.37
N CYS A 103 4.34 -10.78 -14.98
CA CYS A 103 3.93 -12.05 -14.40
C CYS A 103 4.75 -13.18 -15.04
N ARG A 104 5.30 -14.09 -14.21
CA ARG A 104 6.03 -15.26 -14.69
C ARG A 104 5.23 -16.56 -14.61
N PHE A 105 4.08 -16.53 -13.97
CA PHE A 105 3.26 -17.70 -13.77
C PHE A 105 2.40 -17.98 -15.02
N ASP A 106 2.34 -19.23 -15.43
CA ASP A 106 1.43 -19.70 -16.49
C ASP A 106 0.12 -20.17 -15.84
N MET A 107 -1.00 -19.72 -16.39
CA MET A 107 -2.35 -20.03 -15.92
C MET A 107 -3.17 -20.60 -17.07
N LEU A 108 -4.01 -21.57 -16.79
CA LEU A 108 -4.95 -22.11 -17.77
C LEU A 108 -6.07 -21.10 -18.08
N PRO A 109 -6.63 -21.10 -19.29
CA PRO A 109 -7.83 -20.31 -19.60
C PRO A 109 -8.97 -20.61 -18.61
N GLY A 110 -9.70 -19.56 -18.22
CA GLY A 110 -10.76 -19.64 -17.21
C GLY A 110 -10.27 -19.66 -15.76
N THR A 111 -8.95 -19.59 -15.52
CA THR A 111 -8.41 -19.45 -14.15
C THR A 111 -8.82 -18.13 -13.55
N VAL A 112 -9.40 -18.15 -12.36
CA VAL A 112 -9.84 -16.97 -11.61
C VAL A 112 -8.78 -16.55 -10.60
N PHE A 113 -8.42 -15.26 -10.55
CA PHE A 113 -7.48 -14.75 -9.57
C PHE A 113 -8.02 -13.58 -8.75
N LEU A 114 -7.55 -13.52 -7.50
CA LEU A 114 -7.80 -12.49 -6.52
C LEU A 114 -6.51 -11.70 -6.27
N ASP A 115 -6.56 -10.38 -6.40
CA ASP A 115 -5.49 -9.48 -6.05
C ASP A 115 -5.64 -9.00 -4.60
N ILE A 116 -4.52 -8.99 -3.84
CA ILE A 116 -4.48 -8.63 -2.42
C ILE A 116 -3.28 -7.71 -2.18
N GLU A 117 -3.56 -6.46 -1.83
CA GLU A 117 -2.58 -5.40 -1.65
C GLU A 117 -2.38 -5.02 -0.19
N GLU A 118 -1.20 -4.56 0.17
CA GLU A 118 -0.95 -4.00 1.49
C GLU A 118 -1.49 -2.57 1.63
N MET A 119 -1.42 -1.79 0.57
CA MET A 119 -1.97 -0.43 0.54
C MET A 119 -2.26 0.00 -0.89
N THR A 120 -3.36 0.73 -1.06
CA THR A 120 -3.62 1.40 -2.32
C THR A 120 -4.09 2.85 -2.11
N THR A 121 -3.75 3.70 -3.06
CA THR A 121 -4.12 5.12 -3.11
C THR A 121 -4.91 5.42 -4.38
N SER A 122 -4.29 5.37 -5.55
CA SER A 122 -4.93 5.62 -6.84
C SER A 122 -5.48 4.36 -7.51
N GLY A 123 -5.12 3.16 -7.02
CA GLY A 123 -5.44 1.90 -7.67
C GLY A 123 -4.50 1.52 -8.84
N GLU A 124 -3.49 2.33 -9.12
CA GLU A 124 -2.58 2.06 -10.24
C GLU A 124 -1.74 0.79 -10.05
N THR A 125 -1.26 0.54 -8.81
CA THR A 125 -0.43 -0.65 -8.52
C THR A 125 -1.19 -1.94 -8.76
N PRO A 126 -2.37 -2.16 -8.18
CA PRO A 126 -3.17 -3.34 -8.48
C PRO A 126 -3.60 -3.41 -9.95
N GLN A 127 -3.89 -2.29 -10.62
CA GLN A 127 -4.19 -2.33 -12.04
C GLN A 127 -3.01 -2.80 -12.88
N ARG A 128 -1.78 -2.39 -12.55
CA ARG A 128 -0.55 -2.89 -13.21
C ARG A 128 -0.35 -4.39 -12.98
N LEU A 129 -0.60 -4.88 -11.76
CA LEU A 129 -0.58 -6.31 -11.45
C LEU A 129 -1.59 -7.07 -12.33
N ILE A 130 -2.84 -6.65 -12.35
CA ILE A 130 -3.91 -7.25 -13.14
C ILE A 130 -3.52 -7.27 -14.62
N ASN A 131 -3.05 -6.15 -15.16
CA ASN A 131 -2.62 -6.05 -16.55
C ASN A 131 -1.46 -7.00 -16.87
N ALA A 132 -0.48 -7.12 -15.96
CA ALA A 132 0.67 -8.02 -16.14
C ALA A 132 0.23 -9.49 -16.17
N ILE A 133 -0.70 -9.89 -15.29
CA ILE A 133 -1.24 -11.24 -15.26
C ILE A 133 -2.03 -11.53 -16.55
N MET A 134 -2.96 -10.66 -16.93
CA MET A 134 -3.80 -10.86 -18.11
C MET A 134 -3.01 -10.77 -19.42
N LYS A 135 -1.96 -9.98 -19.49
CA LYS A 135 -1.04 -9.93 -20.63
C LYS A 135 -0.30 -11.26 -20.83
N LYS A 136 0.15 -11.88 -19.74
CA LYS A 136 0.80 -13.20 -19.77
C LYS A 136 -0.21 -14.33 -20.03
N ASN A 137 -1.42 -14.20 -19.50
CA ASN A 137 -2.47 -15.21 -19.48
C ASN A 137 -3.81 -14.63 -19.98
N PRO A 138 -3.99 -14.47 -21.31
CA PRO A 138 -5.17 -13.78 -21.86
C PRO A 138 -6.54 -14.40 -21.52
N GLY A 139 -6.55 -15.67 -21.12
CA GLY A 139 -7.77 -16.36 -20.69
C GLY A 139 -8.00 -16.38 -19.18
N ALA A 140 -7.17 -15.69 -18.40
CA ALA A 140 -7.37 -15.58 -16.96
C ALA A 140 -8.43 -14.51 -16.62
N GLU A 141 -9.14 -14.69 -15.52
CA GLU A 141 -10.21 -13.81 -15.06
C GLU A 141 -9.85 -13.17 -13.72
N SER A 142 -9.84 -11.86 -13.67
CA SER A 142 -9.69 -11.14 -12.40
C SER A 142 -11.06 -10.96 -11.73
N LEU A 143 -11.16 -11.26 -10.44
CA LEU A 143 -12.37 -10.96 -9.68
C LEU A 143 -12.75 -9.46 -9.78
N PRO A 144 -14.05 -9.11 -9.64
CA PRO A 144 -14.53 -7.72 -9.75
C PRO A 144 -14.16 -6.85 -8.53
N PHE A 145 -13.36 -7.37 -7.64
CA PHE A 145 -12.84 -6.68 -6.45
C PHE A 145 -11.42 -7.13 -6.14
N ILE A 146 -10.73 -6.32 -5.33
CA ILE A 146 -9.43 -6.63 -4.75
C ILE A 146 -9.50 -6.50 -3.23
N GLY A 147 -8.63 -7.22 -2.51
CA GLY A 147 -8.41 -7.01 -1.08
C GLY A 147 -7.35 -5.94 -0.84
N ALA A 148 -7.46 -5.14 0.22
CA ALA A 148 -6.40 -4.23 0.64
C ALA A 148 -6.34 -4.11 2.17
N LEU A 149 -5.13 -4.20 2.74
CA LEU A 149 -4.97 -3.93 4.17
C LEU A 149 -5.40 -2.49 4.50
N LEU A 150 -4.99 -1.53 3.66
CA LEU A 150 -5.25 -0.11 3.87
C LEU A 150 -5.61 0.59 2.57
N ILE A 151 -6.63 1.46 2.63
CA ILE A 151 -6.90 2.41 1.54
C ILE A 151 -6.86 3.85 2.04
N ARG A 152 -6.37 4.75 1.16
CA ARG A 152 -6.35 6.21 1.34
C ARG A 152 -7.18 6.93 0.27
N CYS A 153 -7.87 6.20 -0.57
CA CYS A 153 -8.63 6.69 -1.71
C CYS A 153 -10.07 6.20 -1.65
N GLU A 154 -10.84 6.53 -2.66
CA GLU A 154 -12.16 5.94 -2.86
C GLU A 154 -12.08 4.43 -3.10
N ARG A 155 -13.13 3.69 -2.68
CA ARG A 155 -13.20 2.23 -2.81
C ARG A 155 -13.24 1.72 -4.25
N ARG A 156 -13.54 2.61 -5.20
CA ARG A 156 -13.57 2.32 -6.66
C ARG A 156 -12.80 3.36 -7.43
N PRO A 157 -11.48 3.38 -7.29
CA PRO A 157 -10.67 4.34 -8.02
C PRO A 157 -10.75 4.06 -9.53
N SER A 158 -10.76 5.12 -10.33
CA SER A 158 -10.89 5.04 -11.80
C SER A 158 -9.81 4.17 -12.45
N ALA A 159 -8.62 4.15 -11.90
CA ALA A 159 -7.53 3.31 -12.38
C ALA A 159 -7.85 1.81 -12.37
N LEU A 160 -8.73 1.35 -11.49
CA LEU A 160 -9.15 -0.05 -11.38
C LEU A 160 -10.33 -0.42 -12.32
N LEU A 161 -10.70 0.45 -13.24
CA LEU A 161 -11.73 0.18 -14.25
C LEU A 161 -13.04 -0.38 -13.65
N GLY A 162 -13.48 0.19 -12.53
CA GLY A 162 -14.73 -0.18 -11.85
C GLY A 162 -14.61 -1.34 -10.84
N LYS A 163 -13.43 -1.92 -10.64
CA LYS A 163 -13.23 -2.91 -9.56
C LYS A 163 -13.36 -2.24 -8.19
N GLU A 164 -13.99 -2.94 -7.28
CA GLU A 164 -14.14 -2.50 -5.89
C GLU A 164 -12.91 -2.90 -5.06
N ILE A 165 -12.54 -2.06 -4.10
CA ILE A 165 -11.57 -2.42 -3.08
C ILE A 165 -12.33 -2.87 -1.82
N VAL A 166 -11.92 -4.02 -1.26
CA VAL A 166 -12.39 -4.54 0.03
C VAL A 166 -11.29 -4.29 1.07
N PRO A 167 -11.37 -3.18 1.85
CA PRO A 167 -10.31 -2.81 2.76
C PRO A 167 -10.48 -3.45 4.14
N LEU A 168 -9.39 -3.66 4.87
CA LEU A 168 -9.43 -3.82 6.32
C LEU A 168 -9.52 -2.48 7.03
N VAL A 169 -8.71 -1.53 6.59
CA VAL A 169 -8.68 -0.16 7.11
C VAL A 169 -9.01 0.81 5.98
N ASP A 170 -10.08 1.55 6.16
CA ASP A 170 -10.54 2.58 5.25
C ASP A 170 -10.37 3.94 5.93
N LEU A 171 -9.32 4.68 5.57
CA LEU A 171 -9.04 5.97 6.19
C LEU A 171 -10.15 6.99 5.93
N PRO A 172 -10.69 7.13 4.72
CA PRO A 172 -11.86 7.98 4.47
C PRO A 172 -13.05 7.67 5.37
N GLU A 173 -13.41 6.40 5.57
CA GLU A 173 -14.51 6.01 6.47
C GLU A 173 -14.22 6.34 7.95
N LEU A 174 -12.96 6.24 8.37
CA LEU A 174 -12.53 6.59 9.71
C LEU A 174 -12.41 8.11 9.92
N GLY A 175 -12.68 8.91 8.89
CA GLY A 175 -12.51 10.36 8.93
C GLY A 175 -11.05 10.80 9.01
N VAL A 176 -10.10 9.90 8.80
CA VAL A 176 -8.67 10.20 8.81
C VAL A 176 -8.27 10.71 7.43
N LYS A 177 -7.88 11.98 7.37
CA LYS A 177 -7.38 12.61 6.15
C LYS A 177 -5.99 13.17 6.41
N TYR A 178 -5.07 12.85 5.52
CA TYR A 178 -3.79 13.54 5.41
C TYR A 178 -3.88 14.54 4.27
N ASN A 179 -3.40 15.74 4.52
CA ASN A 179 -3.35 16.75 3.47
C ASN A 179 -2.29 16.34 2.43
N GLU A 180 -2.60 16.61 1.18
CA GLU A 180 -1.65 16.48 0.07
C GLU A 180 -1.63 17.81 -0.69
N TRP A 181 -0.44 18.42 -0.79
CA TRP A 181 -0.24 19.71 -1.44
C TRP A 181 0.73 19.59 -2.62
N GLY A 182 0.38 20.17 -3.74
CA GLY A 182 1.28 20.34 -4.87
C GLY A 182 2.29 21.48 -4.65
N ALA A 183 2.36 22.39 -5.61
CA ALA A 183 3.29 23.53 -5.56
C ALA A 183 3.03 24.49 -4.39
N ASP A 184 1.79 24.59 -3.92
CA ASP A 184 1.36 25.52 -2.86
C ASP A 184 1.43 24.90 -1.45
N CYS A 185 2.45 24.10 -1.18
CA CYS A 185 2.62 23.48 0.12
C CYS A 185 2.87 24.54 1.22
N PRO A 186 1.99 24.64 2.24
CA PRO A 186 2.12 25.64 3.30
C PRO A 186 3.31 25.36 4.22
N LEU A 187 3.80 24.13 4.29
CA LEU A 187 4.96 23.74 5.08
C LEU A 187 6.24 24.18 4.36
N CYS A 188 6.33 23.98 3.04
CA CYS A 188 7.42 24.52 2.23
C CYS A 188 7.51 26.03 2.33
N ALA A 189 6.38 26.74 2.27
CA ALA A 189 6.33 28.20 2.39
C ALA A 189 6.85 28.71 3.74
N LYS A 190 6.76 27.89 4.79
CA LYS A 190 7.29 28.19 6.13
C LYS A 190 8.74 27.74 6.34
N GLY A 191 9.40 27.21 5.30
CA GLY A 191 10.78 26.75 5.37
C GLY A 191 10.98 25.38 6.02
N SER A 192 9.91 24.57 6.19
CA SER A 192 10.01 23.20 6.64
C SER A 192 10.80 22.36 5.63
N ARG A 193 11.69 21.50 6.13
CA ARG A 193 12.50 20.60 5.29
C ARG A 193 11.65 19.51 4.66
N VAL A 194 11.91 19.20 3.40
CA VAL A 194 11.20 18.17 2.63
C VAL A 194 11.97 16.85 2.69
N ILE A 195 11.32 15.79 3.13
CA ILE A 195 11.83 14.41 3.12
C ILE A 195 11.22 13.68 1.93
N THR A 196 12.02 13.32 0.93
CA THR A 196 11.55 12.66 -0.30
C THR A 196 11.51 11.14 -0.21
N ASN A 197 12.26 10.56 0.73
CA ASN A 197 12.26 9.13 0.99
C ASN A 197 12.09 8.84 2.49
N ALA A 198 10.86 8.98 2.95
CA ALA A 198 10.50 8.80 4.37
C ALA A 198 10.98 7.47 4.95
N LYS A 199 11.01 6.39 4.15
CA LYS A 199 11.38 5.06 4.63
C LYS A 199 12.85 4.93 5.01
N LYS A 200 13.73 5.71 4.41
CA LYS A 200 15.17 5.69 4.74
C LYS A 200 15.48 6.32 6.10
N VAL A 201 14.70 7.31 6.49
CA VAL A 201 14.87 8.07 7.75
C VAL A 201 13.68 7.85 8.69
N TRP A 202 13.06 6.69 8.62
CA TRP A 202 11.77 6.43 9.24
C TRP A 202 11.75 6.67 10.75
N PHE A 203 12.73 6.16 11.48
CA PHE A 203 12.75 6.29 12.94
C PHE A 203 13.03 7.74 13.39
N ASP A 204 13.84 8.48 12.64
CA ASP A 204 14.09 9.90 12.94
C ASP A 204 12.85 10.73 12.60
N LEU A 205 12.16 10.38 11.53
CA LEU A 205 10.89 11.00 11.19
C LEU A 205 9.84 10.75 12.30
N LEU A 206 9.75 9.54 12.84
CA LEU A 206 8.86 9.24 13.98
C LEU A 206 9.21 10.04 15.24
N ARG A 207 10.50 10.27 15.50
CA ARG A 207 10.94 11.10 16.64
C ARG A 207 10.43 12.53 16.55
N THR A 208 10.30 13.09 15.34
CA THR A 208 9.75 14.45 15.15
C THR A 208 8.30 14.59 15.59
N MET A 209 7.55 13.49 15.75
CA MET A 209 6.19 13.52 16.32
C MET A 209 6.19 13.83 17.81
N GLN A 210 7.23 13.36 18.53
CA GLN A 210 7.37 13.55 19.98
C GLN A 210 8.22 14.77 20.32
N ASP A 211 9.28 14.97 19.54
CA ASP A 211 10.16 16.12 19.61
C ASP A 211 10.19 16.85 18.26
N PRO A 212 9.35 17.86 18.07
CA PRO A 212 9.30 18.63 16.81
C PRO A 212 10.59 19.35 16.45
N MET A 213 11.51 19.48 17.42
CA MET A 213 12.83 20.08 17.23
C MET A 213 13.92 19.05 16.96
N HIS A 214 13.57 17.76 16.96
CA HIS A 214 14.51 16.71 16.59
C HIS A 214 15.10 16.97 15.20
N VAL A 215 16.42 17.02 15.14
CA VAL A 215 17.16 17.32 13.90
C VAL A 215 17.54 16.02 13.25
N ILE A 216 16.96 15.77 12.08
CA ILE A 216 17.47 14.74 11.16
C ILE A 216 18.82 15.21 10.64
N SER A 217 19.88 14.43 10.85
CA SER A 217 21.25 14.83 10.48
C SER A 217 21.37 15.11 8.97
N GLU A 218 22.36 15.91 8.57
CA GLU A 218 22.58 16.21 7.15
C GLU A 218 22.90 14.95 6.33
N ALA A 219 23.57 13.95 6.92
CA ALA A 219 23.84 12.68 6.28
C ALA A 219 22.55 11.91 6.01
N GLU A 220 21.69 11.72 7.02
CA GLU A 220 20.38 11.06 6.88
C GLU A 220 19.46 11.81 5.92
N TYR A 221 19.48 13.16 5.97
CA TYR A 221 18.72 13.97 5.04
C TYR A 221 19.21 13.81 3.59
N ALA A 222 20.51 13.74 3.36
CA ALA A 222 21.06 13.46 2.03
C ALA A 222 20.64 12.08 1.51
N GLU A 223 20.58 11.06 2.38
CA GLU A 223 20.07 9.74 2.02
C GLU A 223 18.57 9.74 1.72
N SER A 224 17.80 10.66 2.29
CA SER A 224 16.36 10.77 2.06
C SER A 224 15.99 11.43 0.73
N ARG A 225 16.96 11.95 0.01
CA ARG A 225 16.81 12.48 -1.36
C ARG A 225 17.05 11.37 -2.37
#